data_6489d3badd95a99495074c974ebba060
#
_entry.id   6489d3badd95a99495074c974ebba060
#
_cell.length_a   1.000
_cell.length_b   1.000
_cell.length_c   1.000
_cell.angle_alpha   90.00
_cell.angle_beta   90.00
_cell.angle_gamma   90.00
#
_symmetry.space_group_name_H-M   'P 1'
#
loop_
_entity.id
_entity.type
_entity.pdbx_description
1 polymer ?
#
loop_
_entity_poly.entity_id
_entity_poly.type
_entity_poly.pdbx_seq_one_letter_code
_entity_poly.pdbx_strand_id
1 'polypeptide(L)' 'MTLDSVVGLIVTVGLLVYLTYALLKPEKF' A
#
# COMPACT_ATOMS: atom_id res chain seq x y z
N MET A 1 -3.34 -2.13 -21.00
CA MET A 1 -3.51 -2.34 -19.59
C MET A 1 -4.36 -3.54 -19.33
N THR A 2 -3.88 -4.43 -18.53
CA THR A 2 -4.63 -5.63 -18.25
C THR A 2 -5.08 -5.58 -16.80
N LEU A 3 -5.99 -6.48 -16.45
CA LEU A 3 -6.47 -6.55 -15.10
C LEU A 3 -5.34 -6.79 -14.13
N ASP A 4 -4.38 -7.57 -14.56
CA ASP A 4 -3.24 -7.89 -13.72
C ASP A 4 -2.46 -6.62 -13.38
N SER A 5 -2.28 -5.73 -14.34
CA SER A 5 -1.57 -4.49 -14.11
C SER A 5 -2.33 -3.61 -13.13
N VAL A 6 -3.64 -3.55 -13.28
CA VAL A 6 -4.46 -2.73 -12.41
C VAL A 6 -4.39 -3.23 -10.97
N VAL A 7 -4.48 -4.54 -10.82
CA VAL A 7 -4.42 -5.15 -9.49
C VAL A 7 -3.06 -4.87 -8.86
N GLY A 8 -1.99 -5.00 -9.65
CA GLY A 8 -0.66 -4.74 -9.14
C GLY A 8 -0.49 -3.31 -8.67
N LEU A 9 -1.07 -2.37 -9.41
CA LEU A 9 -0.98 -0.97 -9.04
C LEU A 9 -1.71 -0.70 -7.74
N ILE A 10 -2.90 -1.25 -7.60
CA ILE A 10 -3.68 -1.05 -6.40
C ILE A 10 -2.95 -1.63 -5.19
N VAL A 11 -2.40 -2.81 -5.33
CA VAL A 11 -1.69 -3.45 -4.23
C VAL A 11 -0.44 -2.65 -3.86
N THR A 12 0.29 -2.18 -4.86
CA THR A 12 1.49 -1.41 -4.63
C THR A 12 1.19 -0.12 -3.87
N VAL A 13 0.17 0.60 -4.31
CA VAL A 13 -0.21 1.84 -3.66
C VAL A 13 -0.68 1.57 -2.23
N GLY A 14 -1.44 0.51 -2.07
CA GLY A 14 -1.93 0.14 -0.74
C GLY A 14 -0.80 -0.15 0.22
N LEU A 15 0.21 -0.87 -0.24
CA LEU A 15 1.34 -1.19 0.60
C LEU A 15 2.14 0.07 0.96
N LEU A 16 2.29 0.97 0.00
CA LEU A 16 3.01 2.20 0.25
C LEU A 16 2.31 3.03 1.31
N VAL A 17 1.00 3.15 1.19
CA VAL A 17 0.23 3.90 2.16
C VAL A 17 0.32 3.24 3.53
N TYR A 18 0.21 1.92 3.55
CA TYR A 18 0.26 1.20 4.81
C TYR A 18 1.60 1.41 5.50
N LEU A 19 2.70 1.29 4.76
CA LEU A 19 4.02 1.47 5.33
C LEU A 19 4.24 2.90 5.81
N THR A 20 3.74 3.87 5.05
CA THR A 20 3.88 5.26 5.44
C THR A 20 3.11 5.52 6.73
N TYR A 21 1.92 4.97 6.83
CA TYR A 21 1.11 5.15 8.01
C TYR A 21 1.77 4.50 9.23
N ALA A 22 2.36 3.34 9.02
CA ALA A 22 3.03 2.63 10.09
C ALA A 22 4.24 3.41 10.61
N LEU A 23 4.91 4.13 9.72
CA LEU A 23 6.04 4.94 10.14
C LEU A 23 5.60 6.16 10.92
N LEU A 24 4.47 6.74 10.54
CA LEU A 24 3.97 7.91 11.22
C LEU A 24 3.36 7.55 12.56
N LYS A 25 2.78 6.37 12.69
CA LYS A 25 2.20 5.91 13.94
C LYS A 25 2.70 4.54 14.27
N PRO A 26 3.92 4.41 14.65
CA PRO A 26 4.51 3.11 14.96
C PRO A 26 3.93 2.48 16.22
N GLU A 27 3.29 3.25 17.03
CA GLU A 27 2.76 2.68 18.25
C GLU A 27 1.37 2.15 18.06
N LYS A 28 1.03 1.72 16.90
CA LYS A 28 -0.21 1.16 16.66
C LYS A 28 -0.35 -0.16 17.29
N PHE A 29 -0.20 -0.60 18.18
CA PHE A 29 -0.18 -1.92 18.65
C PHE A 29 -0.92 -2.08 19.95
#